data_bf6bd34e516d90ddbd0cc764f2812f9f
#
_entry.id   bf6bd34e516d90ddbd0cc764f2812f9f
#
_cell.length_a   1.000
_cell.length_b   1.000
_cell.length_c   1.000
_cell.angle_alpha   90.00
_cell.angle_beta   90.00
_cell.angle_gamma   90.00
#
_symmetry.space_group_name_H-M   'P 1'
#
loop_
_entity.id
_entity.type
_entity.pdbx_description
1 polymer ?
#
loop_
_entity_poly.entity_id
_entity_poly.type
_entity_poly.pdbx_seq_one_letter_code
_entity_poly.pdbx_strand_id
1 'polypeptide(L)'
;MNTRKTIHKVCLAWDFKKEELWLNEMAAEGWALEHAAFCSYTFVRCEPGEYIIRMEMNADRDYRSFVEETGAEYVGGCVNWIYFRRKAELGSFDLFSDIDSRIAHLARIGKSLWLICLANLIIGVVNILD
;
A
#
# COMPACT_ATOMS: atom_id res chain seq x y z
N MET A 1 -29.82 8.86 11.02
CA MET A 1 -28.98 7.70 10.73
C MET A 1 -27.57 8.14 10.38
N ASN A 2 -26.63 7.68 11.15
CA ASN A 2 -25.23 8.00 10.83
C ASN A 2 -24.75 7.06 9.74
N THR A 3 -24.59 7.60 8.53
CA THR A 3 -24.00 6.88 7.41
C THR A 3 -22.48 6.97 7.44
N ARG A 4 -21.93 7.69 8.39
CA ARG A 4 -20.51 7.94 8.56
C ARG A 4 -20.15 7.86 10.04
N LYS A 5 -18.99 7.30 10.34
CA LYS A 5 -18.47 7.36 11.72
C LYS A 5 -16.94 7.50 11.68
N THR A 6 -16.42 8.17 12.68
CA THR A 6 -14.98 8.38 12.82
C THR A 6 -14.50 7.68 14.08
N ILE A 7 -13.46 6.88 13.97
CA ILE A 7 -12.83 6.18 15.07
C ILE A 7 -11.40 6.68 15.20
N HIS A 8 -11.04 7.07 16.43
CA HIS A 8 -9.67 7.46 16.75
C HIS A 8 -8.98 6.27 17.42
N LYS A 9 -7.82 5.91 16.90
CA LYS A 9 -7.07 4.77 17.40
C LYS A 9 -5.58 5.07 17.32
N VAL A 10 -4.83 4.64 18.32
CA VAL A 10 -3.38 4.83 18.33
C VAL A 10 -2.76 4.02 17.21
N CYS A 11 -2.03 4.70 16.33
CA CYS A 11 -1.34 4.06 15.22
C CYS A 11 0.01 3.54 15.69
N LEU A 12 0.13 2.23 15.76
CA LEU A 12 1.39 1.58 16.06
C LEU A 12 1.91 0.96 14.75
N ALA A 13 2.98 1.52 14.23
CA ALA A 13 3.50 1.20 12.90
C ALA A 13 3.86 -0.27 12.70
N TRP A 14 4.22 -0.99 13.78
CA TRP A 14 4.59 -2.39 13.66
C TRP A 14 3.40 -3.35 13.57
N ASP A 15 2.19 -2.85 13.77
CA ASP A 15 0.97 -3.68 13.85
C ASP A 15 0.11 -3.54 12.60
N PHE A 16 0.72 -3.24 11.46
CA PHE A 16 -0.04 -2.97 10.22
C PHE A 16 -0.92 -4.14 9.77
N LYS A 17 -0.50 -5.37 10.00
CA LYS A 17 -1.29 -6.56 9.62
C LYS A 17 -2.58 -6.64 10.43
N LYS A 18 -2.51 -6.34 11.71
CA LYS A 18 -3.67 -6.28 12.58
C LYS A 18 -4.59 -5.14 12.20
N GLU A 19 -4.02 -4.00 11.85
CA GLU A 19 -4.77 -2.84 11.42
C GLU A 19 -5.51 -3.12 10.11
N GLU A 20 -4.84 -3.71 9.13
CA GLU A 20 -5.44 -4.10 7.87
C GLU A 20 -6.56 -5.12 8.09
N LEU A 21 -6.34 -6.11 8.94
CA LEU A 21 -7.35 -7.10 9.28
C LEU A 21 -8.57 -6.44 9.92
N TRP A 22 -8.36 -5.53 10.84
CA TRP A 22 -9.43 -4.80 11.49
C TRP A 22 -10.24 -3.98 10.50
N LEU A 23 -9.57 -3.27 9.59
CA LEU A 23 -10.24 -2.48 8.55
C LEU A 23 -11.10 -3.37 7.64
N ASN A 24 -10.61 -4.56 7.31
CA ASN A 24 -11.37 -5.52 6.51
C ASN A 24 -12.53 -6.13 7.29
N GLU A 25 -12.38 -6.33 8.60
CA GLU A 25 -13.48 -6.76 9.46
C GLU A 25 -14.59 -5.71 9.49
N MET A 26 -14.22 -4.44 9.59
CA MET A 26 -15.18 -3.33 9.52
C MET A 26 -15.91 -3.31 8.19
N ALA A 27 -15.19 -3.51 7.09
CA ALA A 27 -15.79 -3.57 5.76
C ALA A 27 -16.76 -4.75 5.62
N ALA A 28 -16.41 -5.89 6.21
CA ALA A 28 -17.28 -7.08 6.22
C ALA A 28 -18.56 -6.84 7.03
N GLU A 29 -18.52 -5.95 8.00
CA GLU A 29 -19.69 -5.57 8.81
C GLU A 29 -20.52 -4.46 8.17
N GLY A 30 -20.08 -3.91 7.04
CA GLY A 30 -20.80 -2.85 6.33
C GLY A 30 -20.24 -1.45 6.55
N TRP A 31 -18.99 -1.34 7.00
CA TRP A 31 -18.31 -0.06 7.18
C TRP A 31 -17.03 0.00 6.36
N ALA A 32 -17.08 0.70 5.25
CA ALA A 32 -15.91 0.87 4.37
C ALA A 32 -15.10 2.07 4.81
N LEU A 33 -13.78 1.93 4.75
CA LEU A 33 -12.88 3.05 5.02
C LEU A 33 -13.06 4.10 3.93
N GLU A 34 -13.43 5.32 4.32
CA GLU A 34 -13.58 6.45 3.40
C GLU A 34 -12.32 7.32 3.41
N HIS A 35 -11.71 7.48 4.59
CA HIS A 35 -10.52 8.30 4.74
C HIS A 35 -9.74 7.85 5.96
N ALA A 36 -8.42 7.78 5.81
CA ALA A 36 -7.51 7.50 6.91
C ALA A 36 -6.51 8.64 7.04
N ALA A 37 -6.30 9.07 8.28
CA ALA A 37 -5.31 10.08 8.63
C ALA A 37 -4.58 9.62 9.88
N PHE A 38 -3.69 10.44 10.41
CA PHE A 38 -2.95 10.08 11.62
C PHE A 38 -3.91 9.79 12.78
N CYS A 39 -3.93 8.54 13.24
CA CYS A 39 -4.75 8.08 14.37
C CYS A 39 -6.26 8.32 14.20
N SER A 40 -6.73 8.49 12.98
CA SER A 40 -8.14 8.77 12.71
C SER A 40 -8.60 8.00 11.48
N TYR A 41 -9.73 7.32 11.63
CA TYR A 41 -10.32 6.54 10.55
C TYR A 41 -11.78 6.94 10.38
N THR A 42 -12.15 7.33 9.18
CA THR A 42 -13.54 7.68 8.84
C THR A 42 -14.11 6.56 7.98
N PHE A 43 -15.24 6.02 8.43
CA PHE A 43 -15.94 4.93 7.74
C PHE A 43 -17.27 5.43 7.20
N VAL A 44 -17.65 4.88 6.06
CA VAL A 44 -18.95 5.15 5.44
C VAL A 44 -19.73 3.84 5.36
N ARG A 45 -21.04 3.94 5.48
CA ARG A 45 -21.91 2.76 5.38
C ARG A 45 -21.85 2.16 3.98
N CYS A 46 -21.69 0.85 3.90
CA CYS A 46 -21.66 0.11 2.64
C CYS A 46 -22.35 -1.24 2.81
N GLU A 47 -22.50 -1.97 1.72
CA GLU A 47 -22.94 -3.36 1.79
C GLU A 47 -21.84 -4.20 2.46
N PRO A 48 -22.21 -5.12 3.36
CA PRO A 48 -21.20 -5.99 3.98
C PRO A 48 -20.37 -6.72 2.94
N GLY A 49 -19.05 -6.58 3.05
CA GLY A 49 -18.13 -7.23 2.12
C GLY A 49 -17.96 -6.53 0.77
N GLU A 50 -18.52 -5.33 0.59
CA GLU A 50 -18.44 -4.59 -0.67
C GLU A 50 -17.01 -4.17 -1.01
N TYR A 51 -16.20 -3.85 -0.01
CA TYR A 51 -14.84 -3.34 -0.18
C TYR A 51 -13.80 -4.21 0.50
N ILE A 52 -12.63 -4.25 -0.09
CA ILE A 52 -11.42 -4.82 0.50
C ILE A 52 -10.44 -3.67 0.72
N ILE A 53 -9.82 -3.64 1.89
CA ILE A 53 -8.88 -2.60 2.29
C ILE A 53 -7.46 -3.15 2.26
N ARG A 54 -6.54 -2.38 1.69
CA ARG A 54 -5.12 -2.72 1.68
C ARG A 54 -4.29 -1.55 2.16
N MET A 55 -3.28 -1.86 2.93
CA MET A 55 -2.28 -0.90 3.40
C MET A 55 -0.96 -1.19 2.70
N GLU A 56 -0.32 -0.14 2.22
CA GLU A 56 0.99 -0.24 1.60
C GLU A 56 1.96 0.72 2.26
N MET A 57 3.23 0.33 2.34
CA MET A 57 4.26 1.27 2.77
C MET A 57 4.38 2.38 1.75
N ASN A 58 4.85 3.54 2.21
CA ASN A 58 4.95 4.74 1.40
C ASN A 58 5.51 4.44 0.02
N ALA A 59 4.61 4.34 -0.95
CA ALA A 59 4.93 4.10 -2.33
C ALA A 59 5.03 5.44 -3.05
N ASP A 60 5.85 5.48 -4.11
CA ASP A 60 5.95 6.68 -4.91
C ASP A 60 4.64 6.93 -5.67
N ARG A 61 4.55 8.10 -6.29
CA ARG A 61 3.34 8.52 -7.01
C ARG A 61 3.02 7.55 -8.16
N ASP A 62 4.02 7.02 -8.82
CA ASP A 62 3.84 6.09 -9.93
C ASP A 62 3.21 4.79 -9.47
N TYR A 63 3.65 4.26 -8.34
CA TYR A 63 3.07 3.07 -7.75
C TYR A 63 1.61 3.30 -7.37
N ARG A 64 1.32 4.44 -6.74
CA ARG A 64 -0.05 4.79 -6.37
C ARG A 64 -0.96 4.88 -7.58
N SER A 65 -0.49 5.54 -8.64
CA SER A 65 -1.25 5.64 -9.90
C SER A 65 -1.49 4.28 -10.50
N PHE A 66 -0.51 3.40 -10.46
CA PHE A 66 -0.64 2.03 -10.93
C PHE A 66 -1.74 1.28 -10.18
N VAL A 67 -1.76 1.39 -8.85
CA VAL A 67 -2.77 0.73 -8.02
C VAL A 67 -4.15 1.29 -8.32
N GLU A 68 -4.27 2.61 -8.51
CA GLU A 68 -5.53 3.26 -8.86
C GLU A 68 -6.06 2.77 -10.20
N GLU A 69 -5.19 2.47 -11.16
CA GLU A 69 -5.59 1.91 -12.45
C GLU A 69 -6.25 0.55 -12.34
N THR A 70 -5.98 -0.19 -11.27
CA THR A 70 -6.63 -1.49 -11.02
C THR A 70 -8.05 -1.36 -10.48
N GLY A 71 -8.54 -0.13 -10.30
CA GLY A 71 -9.85 0.14 -9.72
C GLY A 71 -9.82 0.43 -8.23
N ALA A 72 -8.65 0.49 -7.63
CA ALA A 72 -8.51 0.84 -6.21
C ALA A 72 -8.60 2.36 -6.02
N GLU A 73 -9.15 2.77 -4.87
CA GLU A 73 -9.25 4.17 -4.49
C GLU A 73 -8.27 4.47 -3.37
N TYR A 74 -7.52 5.54 -3.50
CA TYR A 74 -6.66 6.05 -2.44
C TYR A 74 -7.53 6.73 -1.39
N VAL A 75 -7.45 6.27 -0.15
CA VAL A 75 -8.32 6.76 0.93
C VAL A 75 -7.55 7.40 2.08
N GLY A 76 -6.30 7.75 1.86
CA GLY A 76 -5.52 8.49 2.83
C GLY A 76 -4.22 7.83 3.21
N GLY A 77 -3.51 8.44 4.13
CA GLY A 77 -2.24 7.94 4.61
C GLY A 77 -1.95 8.36 6.03
N CYS A 78 -1.06 7.62 6.67
CA CYS A 78 -0.61 7.87 8.03
C CYS A 78 0.88 7.57 8.09
N VAL A 79 1.70 8.59 8.31
CA VAL A 79 3.16 8.48 8.38
C VAL A 79 3.71 7.85 7.10
N ASN A 80 4.18 6.60 7.18
CA ASN A 80 4.75 5.89 6.03
C ASN A 80 3.77 4.94 5.36
N TRP A 81 2.51 4.95 5.77
CA TRP A 81 1.50 4.04 5.26
C TRP A 81 0.49 4.77 4.40
N ILE A 82 0.07 4.12 3.30
CA ILE A 82 -1.02 4.58 2.46
C ILE A 82 -2.10 3.49 2.43
N TYR A 83 -3.34 3.94 2.34
CA TYR A 83 -4.50 3.07 2.42
C TYR A 83 -5.27 3.12 1.12
N PHE A 84 -5.67 1.94 0.64
CA PHE A 84 -6.49 1.79 -0.55
C PHE A 84 -7.72 0.97 -0.22
N ARG A 85 -8.81 1.24 -0.92
CA ARG A 85 -9.98 0.38 -0.93
C ARG A 85 -10.33 0.02 -2.37
N ARG A 86 -10.87 -1.16 -2.56
CA ARG A 86 -11.26 -1.64 -3.88
C ARG A 86 -12.51 -2.47 -3.71
N LYS A 87 -13.43 -2.39 -4.68
CA LYS A 87 -14.64 -3.20 -4.64
C LYS A 87 -14.29 -4.68 -4.75
N ALA A 88 -14.86 -5.48 -3.85
CA ALA A 88 -14.60 -6.91 -3.81
C ALA A 88 -15.09 -7.62 -5.08
N GLU A 89 -16.08 -7.05 -5.77
CA GLU A 89 -16.60 -7.60 -7.03
C GLU A 89 -15.56 -7.61 -8.14
N LEU A 90 -14.51 -6.79 -8.04
CA LEU A 90 -13.43 -6.75 -9.01
C LEU A 90 -12.42 -7.90 -8.83
N GLY A 91 -12.71 -8.81 -7.89
CA GLY A 91 -11.85 -9.94 -7.58
C GLY A 91 -11.01 -9.67 -6.35
N SER A 92 -10.17 -10.63 -5.97
CA SER A 92 -9.32 -10.47 -4.81
C SER A 92 -8.35 -9.30 -5.04
N PHE A 93 -8.39 -8.35 -4.13
CA PHE A 93 -7.41 -7.25 -4.07
C PHE A 93 -6.17 -7.83 -3.43
N ASP A 94 -5.49 -8.64 -4.18
CA ASP A 94 -4.61 -9.56 -3.58
C ASP A 94 -3.16 -9.33 -4.00
N LEU A 95 -2.37 -10.01 -3.26
CA LEU A 95 -0.93 -9.99 -3.25
C LEU A 95 -0.27 -10.25 -4.60
N PHE A 96 -0.96 -10.84 -5.58
CA PHE A 96 -0.28 -11.21 -6.82
C PHE A 96 0.01 -10.02 -7.72
N SER A 97 -0.94 -9.11 -7.89
CA SER A 97 -0.67 -7.85 -8.60
C SER A 97 0.35 -7.03 -7.83
N ASP A 98 0.24 -7.03 -6.49
CA ASP A 98 1.19 -6.34 -5.62
C ASP A 98 2.58 -6.96 -5.70
N ILE A 99 2.66 -8.30 -5.73
CA ILE A 99 3.93 -9.00 -5.85
C ILE A 99 4.60 -8.67 -7.18
N ASP A 100 3.85 -8.72 -8.28
CA ASP A 100 4.39 -8.37 -9.59
C ASP A 100 4.89 -6.93 -9.63
N SER A 101 4.15 -6.01 -9.05
CA SER A 101 4.54 -4.60 -8.96
C SER A 101 5.79 -4.42 -8.08
N ARG A 102 5.84 -5.13 -6.94
CA ARG A 102 6.99 -5.11 -6.05
C ARG A 102 8.23 -5.71 -6.71
N ILE A 103 8.06 -6.82 -7.43
CA ILE A 103 9.14 -7.44 -8.18
C ILE A 103 9.67 -6.49 -9.24
N ALA A 104 8.79 -5.82 -9.98
CA ALA A 104 9.19 -4.83 -10.98
C ALA A 104 9.93 -3.66 -10.33
N HIS A 105 9.46 -3.18 -9.18
CA HIS A 105 10.10 -2.10 -8.45
C HIS A 105 11.45 -2.53 -7.89
N LEU A 106 11.53 -3.71 -7.29
CA LEU A 106 12.78 -4.27 -6.79
C LEU A 106 13.76 -4.55 -7.92
N ALA A 107 13.26 -4.97 -9.08
CA ALA A 107 14.10 -5.18 -10.26
C ALA A 107 14.73 -3.89 -10.74
N ARG A 108 14.01 -2.76 -10.70
CA ARG A 108 14.55 -1.45 -11.03
C ARG A 108 15.64 -1.03 -10.04
N ILE A 109 15.38 -1.21 -8.75
CA ILE A 109 16.38 -0.90 -7.71
C ILE A 109 17.59 -1.80 -7.86
N GLY A 110 17.37 -3.09 -8.05
CA GLY A 110 18.43 -4.06 -8.25
C GLY A 110 19.28 -3.75 -9.46
N LYS A 111 18.67 -3.30 -10.57
CA LYS A 111 19.36 -2.89 -11.76
C LYS A 111 20.25 -1.68 -11.52
N SER A 112 19.75 -0.69 -10.79
CA SER A 112 20.52 0.49 -10.40
C SER A 112 21.70 0.12 -9.51
N LEU A 113 21.48 -0.74 -8.52
CA LEU A 113 22.54 -1.23 -7.61
C LEU A 113 23.58 -2.05 -8.38
N TRP A 114 23.14 -2.86 -9.32
CA TRP A 114 24.02 -3.65 -10.16
C TRP A 114 24.96 -2.75 -10.99
N LEU A 115 24.42 -1.69 -11.59
CA LEU A 115 25.21 -0.73 -12.37
C LEU A 115 26.22 -0.02 -11.49
N ILE A 116 25.85 0.36 -10.26
CA ILE A 116 26.77 1.00 -9.32
C ILE A 116 27.90 0.03 -8.92
N CYS A 117 27.55 -1.23 -8.62
CA CYS A 117 28.55 -2.25 -8.30
C CYS A 117 29.50 -2.51 -9.44
N LEU A 118 28.98 -2.57 -10.68
CA LEU A 118 29.77 -2.78 -11.87
C LEU A 118 30.75 -1.62 -12.11
N ALA A 119 30.27 -0.39 -11.93
CA ALA A 119 31.10 0.81 -12.05
C ALA A 119 32.24 0.79 -11.02
N ASN A 120 31.96 0.43 -9.78
CA ASN A 120 32.96 0.33 -8.73
C ASN A 120 33.99 -0.76 -9.03
N LEU A 121 33.54 -1.88 -9.58
CA LEU A 121 34.44 -2.97 -9.99
C LEU A 121 35.39 -2.51 -11.09
N ILE A 122 34.91 -1.81 -12.09
CA ILE A 122 35.70 -1.29 -13.19
C ILE A 122 36.75 -0.30 -12.69
N ILE A 123 36.36 0.62 -11.81
CA ILE A 123 37.25 1.59 -11.18
C ILE A 123 38.32 0.85 -10.37
N GLY A 124 37.96 -0.16 -9.61
CA GLY A 124 38.90 -0.96 -8.84
C GLY A 124 39.92 -1.69 -9.72
N VAL A 125 39.49 -2.27 -10.82
CA VAL A 125 40.35 -2.96 -11.77
C VAL A 125 41.33 -1.97 -12.43
N VAL A 126 40.86 -0.81 -12.87
CA VAL A 126 41.69 0.24 -13.46
C VAL A 126 42.75 0.69 -12.46
N ASN A 127 42.41 0.89 -11.21
CA ASN A 127 43.36 1.28 -10.16
C ASN A 127 44.43 0.23 -9.89
N ILE A 128 44.09 -1.05 -10.03
CA ILE A 128 45.05 -2.13 -9.85
C ILE A 128 46.01 -2.23 -11.02
N LEU A 129 45.55 -1.93 -12.23
CA LEU A 129 46.35 -2.04 -13.44
C LEU A 129 47.28 -0.84 -13.69
N ASP A 130 47.10 0.27 -12.97
CA ASP A 130 47.98 1.42 -13.01
C ASP A 130 49.24 1.18 -12.11
#